data_beca227659c686e72e4cdadd9a7d3cd2
#
_entry.id   beca227659c686e72e4cdadd9a7d3cd2
#
_cell.length_a   1.000
_cell.length_b   1.000
_cell.length_c   1.000
_cell.angle_alpha   90.00
_cell.angle_beta   90.00
_cell.angle_gamma   90.00
#
_symmetry.space_group_name_H-M   'P 1'
#
loop_
_entity.id
_entity.type
_entity.pdbx_description
1 polymer ?
#
loop_
_entity_poly.entity_id
_entity_poly.type
_entity_poly.pdbx_seq_one_letter_code
_entity_poly.pdbx_strand_id
1 'polypeptide(L)'
;MKKRLSEEGMDLVFREARTHNAWLNQPVSEETLRQLYDLMKWGPTSANCSPARILFLRTPEAKQRLLPALAPGNVEKTMAAPVTAIIAYDIKFYELLPKLFPHADARSWFSDTPELALTTARRNSSLQARTS
;
A
#
# COMPACT_ATOMS: atom_id res chain seq x y z
N MET A 1 -4.80 15.14 -27.44
CA MET A 1 -3.88 15.76 -26.45
C MET A 1 -3.89 14.94 -25.18
N LYS A 2 -2.73 14.52 -24.64
CA LYS A 2 -2.68 13.82 -23.34
C LYS A 2 -3.09 14.82 -22.25
N LYS A 3 -4.04 14.44 -21.39
CA LYS A 3 -4.43 15.26 -20.24
C LYS A 3 -3.26 15.34 -19.25
N ARG A 4 -3.03 16.52 -18.69
CA ARG A 4 -2.07 16.76 -17.60
C ARG A 4 -2.84 16.88 -16.29
N LEU A 5 -2.16 16.58 -15.17
CA LEU A 5 -2.69 16.89 -13.85
C LEU A 5 -2.86 18.42 -13.75
N SER A 6 -3.95 18.89 -13.12
CA SER A 6 -4.12 20.33 -12.87
C SER A 6 -3.07 20.85 -11.89
N GLU A 7 -2.84 22.18 -11.87
CA GLU A 7 -1.92 22.79 -10.88
C GLU A 7 -2.38 22.49 -9.45
N GLU A 8 -3.68 22.59 -9.16
CA GLU A 8 -4.27 22.20 -7.89
C GLU A 8 -3.96 20.73 -7.53
N GLY A 9 -4.09 19.81 -8.48
CA GLY A 9 -3.74 18.40 -8.28
C GLY A 9 -2.25 18.20 -8.04
N MET A 10 -1.37 18.99 -8.69
CA MET A 10 0.06 18.97 -8.47
C MET A 10 0.43 19.48 -7.07
N ASP A 11 -0.27 20.50 -6.58
CA ASP A 11 -0.08 21.01 -5.22
C ASP A 11 -0.53 19.98 -4.19
N LEU A 12 -1.73 19.43 -4.35
CA LEU A 12 -2.30 18.44 -3.43
C LEU A 12 -1.42 17.19 -3.29
N VAL A 13 -0.91 16.66 -4.40
CA VAL A 13 -0.18 15.37 -4.40
C VAL A 13 1.32 15.54 -4.10
N PHE A 14 1.93 16.68 -4.47
CA PHE A 14 3.38 16.85 -4.40
C PHE A 14 3.83 18.05 -3.57
N ARG A 15 3.40 19.27 -3.92
CA ARG A 15 4.03 20.48 -3.37
C ARG A 15 3.56 20.79 -1.95
N GLU A 16 2.29 20.54 -1.64
CA GLU A 16 1.67 20.80 -0.35
C GLU A 16 1.42 19.55 0.48
N ALA A 17 1.67 18.37 -0.08
CA ALA A 17 1.57 17.11 0.66
C ALA A 17 2.49 17.12 1.87
N ARG A 18 1.96 16.82 3.07
CA ARG A 18 2.70 16.77 4.34
C ARG A 18 2.27 15.58 5.18
N THR A 19 3.21 15.11 6.00
CA THR A 19 2.91 14.15 7.06
C THR A 19 2.27 14.87 8.24
N HIS A 20 1.06 14.46 8.61
CA HIS A 20 0.33 14.99 9.75
C HIS A 20 0.41 14.04 10.95
N ASN A 21 0.33 14.61 12.16
CA ASN A 21 0.37 13.86 13.41
C ASN A 21 -0.92 14.01 14.24
N ALA A 22 -1.88 14.78 13.75
CA ALA A 22 -3.20 14.98 14.34
C ALA A 22 -4.27 14.65 13.29
N TRP A 23 -5.43 14.21 13.77
CA TRP A 23 -6.50 13.71 12.93
C TRP A 23 -7.81 14.45 13.23
N LEU A 24 -8.60 14.66 12.21
CA LEU A 24 -9.98 15.09 12.38
C LEU A 24 -10.78 13.96 13.04
N ASN A 25 -11.75 14.31 13.89
CA ASN A 25 -12.71 13.33 14.41
C ASN A 25 -13.76 12.99 13.34
N GLN A 26 -13.28 12.35 12.27
CA GLN A 26 -14.10 11.98 11.12
C GLN A 26 -13.84 10.50 10.79
N PRO A 27 -14.87 9.66 10.81
CA PRO A 27 -14.70 8.26 10.46
C PRO A 27 -14.37 8.09 8.98
N VAL A 28 -13.55 7.09 8.67
CA VAL A 28 -13.29 6.65 7.31
C VAL A 28 -14.19 5.46 7.00
N SER A 29 -15.02 5.59 5.97
CA SER A 29 -15.96 4.55 5.57
C SER A 29 -15.24 3.37 4.92
N GLU A 30 -15.88 2.20 4.92
CA GLU A 30 -15.38 1.05 4.16
C GLU A 30 -15.36 1.33 2.67
N GLU A 31 -16.34 2.07 2.18
CA GLU A 31 -16.42 2.50 0.78
C GLU A 31 -15.20 3.34 0.39
N THR A 32 -14.79 4.30 1.22
CA THR A 32 -13.57 5.10 1.00
C THR A 32 -12.32 4.22 0.92
N LEU A 33 -12.20 3.21 1.80
CA LEU A 33 -11.06 2.29 1.78
C LEU A 33 -11.04 1.40 0.53
N ARG A 34 -12.21 1.00 0.04
CA ARG A 34 -12.33 0.25 -1.22
C ARG A 34 -11.95 1.12 -2.43
N GLN A 35 -12.43 2.35 -2.47
CA GLN A 35 -12.08 3.32 -3.52
C GLN A 35 -10.57 3.62 -3.52
N LEU A 36 -9.96 3.78 -2.35
CA LEU A 36 -8.51 3.94 -2.22
C LEU A 36 -7.77 2.75 -2.83
N TYR A 37 -8.16 1.53 -2.50
CA TYR A 37 -7.56 0.33 -3.09
C TYR A 37 -7.77 0.28 -4.61
N ASP A 38 -8.95 0.61 -5.09
CA ASP A 38 -9.28 0.62 -6.52
C ASP A 38 -8.46 1.62 -7.33
N LEU A 39 -8.04 2.72 -6.72
CA LEU A 39 -7.10 3.66 -7.32
C LEU A 39 -5.66 3.15 -7.22
N MET A 40 -5.24 2.71 -6.04
CA MET A 40 -3.88 2.27 -5.76
C MET A 40 -3.44 1.07 -6.62
N LYS A 41 -4.33 0.14 -6.90
CA LYS A 41 -4.05 -1.06 -7.70
C LYS A 41 -3.58 -0.78 -9.13
N TRP A 42 -3.82 0.45 -9.65
CA TRP A 42 -3.35 0.87 -10.97
C TRP A 42 -1.89 1.32 -10.99
N GLY A 43 -1.26 1.48 -9.83
CA GLY A 43 0.16 1.79 -9.75
C GLY A 43 1.00 0.68 -10.39
N PRO A 44 1.99 1.02 -11.25
CA PRO A 44 2.78 0.02 -11.96
C PRO A 44 3.68 -0.77 -11.00
N THR A 45 3.79 -2.08 -11.23
CA THR A 45 4.74 -2.97 -10.57
C THR A 45 5.50 -3.81 -11.58
N SER A 46 6.67 -4.32 -11.21
CA SER A 46 7.50 -5.17 -12.04
C SER A 46 6.71 -6.41 -12.49
N ALA A 47 6.62 -6.66 -13.79
CA ALA A 47 5.81 -7.75 -14.35
C ALA A 47 4.37 -7.79 -13.81
N ASN A 48 3.81 -6.64 -13.45
CA ASN A 48 2.47 -6.52 -12.84
C ASN A 48 2.30 -7.42 -11.59
N CYS A 49 3.36 -7.60 -10.80
CA CYS A 49 3.41 -8.61 -9.73
C CYS A 49 2.52 -8.27 -8.52
N SER A 50 2.17 -7.01 -8.31
CA SER A 50 1.21 -6.55 -7.30
C SER A 50 1.32 -7.26 -5.93
N PRO A 51 2.49 -7.25 -5.27
CA PRO A 51 2.74 -8.06 -4.08
C PRO A 51 2.13 -7.48 -2.80
N ALA A 52 1.68 -6.22 -2.79
CA ALA A 52 1.15 -5.59 -1.58
C ALA A 52 -0.10 -6.33 -1.06
N ARG A 53 -0.16 -6.43 0.27
CA ARG A 53 -1.33 -6.88 1.03
C ARG A 53 -1.60 -5.83 2.10
N ILE A 54 -2.82 -5.30 2.14
CA ILE A 54 -3.17 -4.21 3.03
C ILE A 54 -4.17 -4.70 4.06
N LEU A 55 -3.85 -4.47 5.33
CA LEU A 55 -4.74 -4.73 6.44
C LEU A 55 -5.14 -3.41 7.09
N PHE A 56 -6.41 -3.06 7.03
CA PHE A 56 -6.96 -1.86 7.67
C PHE A 56 -7.42 -2.17 9.10
N LEU A 57 -6.81 -1.50 10.07
CA LEU A 57 -7.17 -1.58 11.47
C LEU A 57 -8.12 -0.41 11.79
N ARG A 58 -9.40 -0.73 12.02
CA ARG A 58 -10.50 0.24 12.15
C ARG A 58 -11.05 0.35 13.57
N THR A 59 -10.68 -0.57 14.44
CA THR A 59 -11.17 -0.56 15.83
C THR A 59 -10.04 -0.33 16.81
N PRO A 60 -10.34 0.22 18.01
CA PRO A 60 -9.34 0.39 19.06
C PRO A 60 -8.63 -0.93 19.41
N GLU A 61 -9.37 -2.02 19.51
CA GLU A 61 -8.85 -3.34 19.89
C GLU A 61 -7.86 -3.86 18.81
N ALA A 62 -8.18 -3.69 17.52
CA ALA A 62 -7.29 -4.06 16.43
C ALA A 62 -5.99 -3.24 16.48
N LYS A 63 -6.08 -1.94 16.75
CA LYS A 63 -4.91 -1.07 16.87
C LYS A 63 -4.09 -1.38 18.14
N GLN A 64 -4.72 -1.74 19.25
CA GLN A 64 -4.01 -2.15 20.48
C GLN A 64 -3.10 -3.35 20.22
N ARG A 65 -3.50 -4.29 19.38
CA ARG A 65 -2.66 -5.44 19.01
C ARG A 65 -1.38 -5.03 18.27
N LEU A 66 -1.37 -3.86 17.65
CA LEU A 66 -0.20 -3.31 16.95
C LEU A 66 0.80 -2.63 17.88
N LEU A 67 0.38 -2.21 19.09
CA LEU A 67 1.21 -1.43 20.01
C LEU A 67 2.62 -1.99 20.25
N PRO A 68 2.81 -3.31 20.48
CA PRO A 68 4.15 -3.85 20.74
C PRO A 68 5.14 -3.67 19.56
N ALA A 69 4.62 -3.42 18.36
CA ALA A 69 5.43 -3.23 17.15
C ALA A 69 5.68 -1.75 16.82
N LEU A 70 5.08 -0.81 17.58
CA LEU A 70 5.23 0.62 17.34
C LEU A 70 6.40 1.23 18.10
N ALA A 71 7.12 2.13 17.43
CA ALA A 71 8.04 3.01 18.17
C ALA A 71 7.25 3.92 19.11
N PRO A 72 7.78 4.23 20.33
CA PRO A 72 7.05 5.00 21.34
C PRO A 72 6.45 6.31 20.84
N GLY A 73 7.18 7.06 20.00
CA GLY A 73 6.70 8.33 19.43
C GLY A 73 5.59 8.20 18.39
N ASN A 74 5.23 6.98 17.99
CA ASN A 74 4.14 6.73 17.03
C ASN A 74 2.87 6.20 17.67
N VAL A 75 2.91 5.83 18.95
CA VAL A 75 1.78 5.18 19.65
C VAL A 75 0.55 6.08 19.66
N GLU A 76 0.67 7.29 20.20
CA GLU A 76 -0.45 8.20 20.40
C GLU A 76 -1.16 8.52 19.05
N LYS A 77 -0.41 8.94 18.06
CA LYS A 77 -0.97 9.28 16.74
C LYS A 77 -1.58 8.08 16.01
N THR A 78 -1.02 6.88 16.18
CA THR A 78 -1.59 5.65 15.61
C THR A 78 -2.90 5.29 16.29
N MET A 79 -2.97 5.39 17.60
CA MET A 79 -4.19 5.10 18.35
C MET A 79 -5.29 6.12 18.07
N ALA A 80 -4.93 7.40 17.89
CA ALA A 80 -5.89 8.47 17.56
C ALA A 80 -6.39 8.43 16.10
N ALA A 81 -5.64 7.83 15.18
CA ALA A 81 -6.03 7.78 13.78
C ALA A 81 -7.36 7.02 13.57
N PRO A 82 -8.28 7.48 12.70
CA PRO A 82 -9.53 6.79 12.45
C PRO A 82 -9.31 5.40 11.81
N VAL A 83 -8.25 5.24 11.02
CA VAL A 83 -7.82 3.98 10.42
C VAL A 83 -6.30 3.90 10.39
N THR A 84 -5.75 2.73 10.63
CA THR A 84 -4.32 2.43 10.43
C THR A 84 -4.19 1.33 9.39
N ALA A 85 -3.35 1.54 8.38
CA ALA A 85 -3.05 0.53 7.37
C ALA A 85 -1.72 -0.16 7.67
N ILE A 86 -1.72 -1.48 7.71
CA ILE A 86 -0.48 -2.28 7.68
C ILE A 86 -0.23 -2.69 6.24
N ILE A 87 0.90 -2.28 5.70
CA ILE A 87 1.34 -2.68 4.37
C ILE A 87 2.26 -3.89 4.52
N ALA A 88 1.75 -5.03 4.13
CA ALA A 88 2.50 -6.28 4.04
C ALA A 88 2.82 -6.62 2.58
N TYR A 89 3.64 -7.61 2.37
CA TYR A 89 3.94 -8.13 1.03
C TYR A 89 3.85 -9.65 0.99
N ASP A 90 3.37 -10.15 -0.14
CA ASP A 90 3.31 -11.57 -0.42
C ASP A 90 4.62 -12.01 -1.06
N ILE A 91 5.36 -12.88 -0.41
CA ILE A 91 6.63 -13.41 -0.94
C ILE A 91 6.41 -14.46 -2.04
N LYS A 92 5.20 -14.98 -2.16
CA LYS A 92 4.78 -15.92 -3.21
C LYS A 92 3.93 -15.26 -4.28
N PHE A 93 4.03 -13.94 -4.45
CA PHE A 93 3.29 -13.19 -5.46
C PHE A 93 3.39 -13.82 -6.86
N TYR A 94 4.48 -14.50 -7.15
CA TYR A 94 4.74 -15.14 -8.43
C TYR A 94 3.74 -16.25 -8.78
N GLU A 95 3.05 -16.81 -7.79
CA GLU A 95 1.97 -17.77 -8.06
C GLU A 95 0.78 -17.14 -8.80
N LEU A 96 0.65 -15.82 -8.74
CA LEU A 96 -0.39 -15.07 -9.45
C LEU A 96 0.06 -14.57 -10.83
N LEU A 97 1.34 -14.64 -11.17
CA LEU A 97 1.87 -14.14 -12.44
C LEU A 97 1.26 -14.78 -13.69
N PRO A 98 0.92 -16.09 -13.72
CA PRO A 98 0.22 -16.65 -14.87
C PRO A 98 -1.09 -15.91 -15.23
N LYS A 99 -1.74 -15.29 -14.23
CA LYS A 99 -2.93 -14.46 -14.41
C LYS A 99 -2.59 -12.99 -14.65
N LEU A 100 -1.64 -12.44 -13.89
CA LEU A 100 -1.34 -11.01 -13.85
C LEU A 100 -0.40 -10.59 -14.98
N PHE A 101 0.42 -11.51 -15.48
CA PHE A 101 1.37 -11.30 -16.57
C PHE A 101 1.41 -12.52 -17.52
N PRO A 102 0.34 -12.75 -18.31
CA PRO A 102 0.21 -13.96 -19.15
C PRO A 102 1.08 -13.98 -20.38
N HIS A 103 1.89 -12.95 -20.63
CA HIS A 103 2.70 -12.79 -21.83
C HIS A 103 3.96 -13.66 -21.87
N ALA A 104 4.40 -14.17 -20.70
CA ALA A 104 5.57 -15.02 -20.54
C ALA A 104 5.43 -15.90 -19.29
N ASP A 105 6.27 -16.94 -19.18
CA ASP A 105 6.38 -17.71 -17.94
C ASP A 105 7.16 -16.93 -16.87
N ALA A 106 6.57 -15.82 -16.43
CA ALA A 106 7.18 -14.96 -15.42
C ALA A 106 7.20 -15.58 -14.01
N ARG A 107 6.41 -16.63 -13.77
CA ARG A 107 6.45 -17.38 -12.50
C ARG A 107 7.83 -17.99 -12.27
N SER A 108 8.40 -18.60 -13.29
CA SER A 108 9.72 -19.26 -13.23
C SER A 108 10.86 -18.29 -12.91
N TRP A 109 10.72 -17.01 -13.19
CA TRP A 109 11.74 -16.01 -12.88
C TRP A 109 11.99 -15.84 -11.37
N PHE A 110 11.02 -16.21 -10.55
CA PHE A 110 11.03 -15.98 -9.09
C PHE A 110 10.93 -17.26 -8.26
N SER A 111 10.29 -18.32 -8.78
CA SER A 111 10.03 -19.55 -8.02
C SER A 111 11.32 -20.22 -7.52
N ASP A 112 12.38 -20.13 -8.31
CA ASP A 112 13.67 -20.78 -8.01
C ASP A 112 14.70 -19.80 -7.44
N THR A 113 14.32 -18.55 -7.20
CA THR A 113 15.20 -17.48 -6.72
C THR A 113 14.55 -16.72 -5.55
N PRO A 114 14.56 -17.30 -4.32
CA PRO A 114 13.88 -16.73 -3.15
C PRO A 114 14.31 -15.29 -2.80
N GLU A 115 15.62 -14.98 -2.97
CA GLU A 115 16.14 -13.64 -2.69
C GLU A 115 15.59 -12.59 -3.69
N LEU A 116 15.51 -12.95 -4.97
CA LEU A 116 14.92 -12.09 -5.97
C LEU A 116 13.43 -11.89 -5.71
N ALA A 117 12.72 -12.96 -5.36
CA ALA A 117 11.30 -12.88 -5.00
C ALA A 117 11.09 -11.95 -3.79
N LEU A 118 11.86 -12.11 -2.72
CA LEU A 118 11.78 -11.26 -1.53
C LEU A 118 12.08 -9.79 -1.85
N THR A 119 13.16 -9.53 -2.58
CA THR A 119 13.56 -8.16 -2.95
C THR A 119 12.51 -7.50 -3.82
N THR A 120 11.96 -8.22 -4.79
CA THR A 120 10.90 -7.75 -5.68
C THR A 120 9.61 -7.47 -4.91
N ALA A 121 9.20 -8.38 -4.02
CA ALA A 121 8.03 -8.20 -3.17
C ALA A 121 8.15 -6.93 -2.31
N ARG A 122 9.25 -6.73 -1.62
CA ARG A 122 9.49 -5.56 -0.77
C ARG A 122 9.49 -4.25 -1.54
N ARG A 123 10.22 -4.18 -2.66
CA ARG A 123 10.30 -2.95 -3.47
C ARG A 123 8.94 -2.58 -4.06
N ASN A 124 8.25 -3.54 -4.66
CA ASN A 124 7.00 -3.27 -5.35
C ASN A 124 5.83 -3.01 -4.38
N SER A 125 5.79 -3.65 -3.20
CA SER A 125 4.80 -3.31 -2.19
C SER A 125 4.96 -1.87 -1.67
N SER A 126 6.21 -1.42 -1.50
CA SER A 126 6.50 -0.02 -1.10
C SER A 126 6.08 0.98 -2.19
N LEU A 127 6.28 0.65 -3.47
CA LEU A 127 5.80 1.47 -4.58
C LEU A 127 4.27 1.55 -4.60
N GLN A 128 3.57 0.42 -4.41
CA GLN A 128 2.12 0.41 -4.34
C GLN A 128 1.60 1.25 -3.17
N ALA A 129 2.23 1.15 -1.99
CA ALA A 129 1.83 1.95 -0.83
C ALA A 129 2.07 3.46 -1.01
N ARG A 130 3.03 3.85 -1.86
CA ARG A 130 3.30 5.28 -2.12
C ARG A 130 2.31 5.91 -3.09
N THR A 131 1.63 5.14 -3.88
CA THR A 131 0.62 5.64 -4.84
C THR A 131 -0.77 5.80 -4.21
N SER A 132 -0.90 5.54 -2.91
CA SER A 132 -2.15 5.62 -2.14
C SER A 132 -2.30 6.91 -1.34
#